data_0456bd3a613ddb089c73e0551d3341ac
#
_entry.id   0456bd3a613ddb089c73e0551d3341ac
#
_cell.length_a   1.000
_cell.length_b   1.000
_cell.length_c   1.000
_cell.angle_alpha   90.00
_cell.angle_beta   90.00
_cell.angle_gamma   90.00
#
_symmetry.space_group_name_H-M   'P 1'
#
loop_
_entity.id
_entity.type
_entity.pdbx_description
1 polymer ?
#
loop_
_entity_poly.entity_id
_entity_poly.type
_entity_poly.pdbx_seq_one_letter_code
_entity_poly.pdbx_strand_id
1 'polypeptide(L)'
;MSIGCVWDKMMQEMNYNETNGIVIGPEFSRIFAEVILQQIDTSVERELLKLGYIHKVDYECYRYVDDYFFFFNDEKVKEIAIHLFQDYLKEYKLNLSQEKTVVLNRPFITNITKAKIKICLLYTSDAADDKA
;
A
#
# COMPACT_ATOMS: atom_id res chain seq x y z
N MET A 1 29.61 16.16 1.10
CA MET A 1 28.99 14.88 0.71
C MET A 1 27.61 14.80 1.39
N SER A 2 26.56 14.58 0.63
CA SER A 2 25.21 14.48 1.19
C SER A 2 25.08 13.21 2.05
N ILE A 3 24.32 13.28 3.14
CA ILE A 3 24.01 12.12 4.01
C ILE A 3 23.43 10.95 3.17
N GLY A 4 22.60 11.27 2.17
CA GLY A 4 22.04 10.27 1.26
C GLY A 4 23.12 9.51 0.47
N CYS A 5 24.15 10.17 -0.05
CA CYS A 5 25.23 9.50 -0.76
C CYS A 5 26.06 8.57 0.13
N VAL A 6 26.28 8.96 1.39
CA VAL A 6 26.99 8.12 2.37
C VAL A 6 26.17 6.88 2.69
N TRP A 7 24.89 7.05 2.88
CA TRP A 7 23.97 5.95 3.18
C TRP A 7 23.84 4.98 2.00
N ASP A 8 23.66 5.50 0.79
CA ASP A 8 23.59 4.70 -0.42
C ASP A 8 24.86 3.84 -0.62
N LYS A 9 26.02 4.46 -0.44
CA LYS A 9 27.30 3.75 -0.51
C LYS A 9 27.43 2.67 0.57
N MET A 10 27.01 2.95 1.80
CA MET A 10 27.01 1.97 2.89
C MET A 10 26.09 0.80 2.57
N MET A 11 24.90 1.06 2.04
CA MET A 11 23.96 0.02 1.66
C MET A 11 24.52 -0.87 0.54
N GLN A 12 25.22 -0.26 -0.44
CA GLN A 12 25.89 -0.98 -1.52
C GLN A 12 27.02 -1.87 -0.98
N GLU A 13 27.89 -1.34 -0.13
CA GLU A 13 29.01 -2.09 0.47
C GLU A 13 28.51 -3.30 1.26
N MET A 14 27.40 -3.16 1.97
CA MET A 14 26.76 -4.25 2.72
C MET A 14 26.12 -5.30 1.82
N ASN A 15 25.73 -4.95 0.61
CA ASN A 15 25.15 -5.85 -0.38
C ASN A 15 26.22 -6.35 -1.39
N TYR A 16 27.40 -6.69 -0.91
CA TYR A 16 28.52 -7.21 -1.72
C TYR A 16 28.93 -6.28 -2.89
N ASN A 17 28.80 -4.97 -2.69
CA ASN A 17 29.00 -3.93 -3.71
C ASN A 17 28.04 -4.02 -4.92
N GLU A 18 26.96 -4.77 -4.78
CA GLU A 18 25.90 -4.78 -5.78
C GLU A 18 25.09 -3.48 -5.76
N THR A 19 24.81 -2.96 -6.96
CA THR A 19 24.02 -1.71 -7.11
C THR A 19 22.51 -1.95 -7.09
N ASN A 20 22.08 -3.21 -7.10
CA ASN A 20 20.68 -3.60 -7.11
C ASN A 20 20.33 -4.38 -5.84
N GLY A 21 19.20 -4.01 -5.25
CA GLY A 21 18.72 -4.65 -4.03
C GLY A 21 19.39 -4.14 -2.77
N ILE A 22 18.88 -4.59 -1.64
CA ILE A 22 19.37 -4.30 -0.29
C ILE A 22 19.45 -5.59 0.52
N VAL A 23 20.34 -5.63 1.49
CA VAL A 23 20.49 -6.79 2.39
C VAL A 23 19.22 -6.97 3.21
N ILE A 24 18.69 -8.19 3.22
CA ILE A 24 17.53 -8.56 4.03
C ILE A 24 17.98 -8.84 5.47
N GLY A 25 17.23 -8.34 6.44
CA GLY A 25 17.38 -8.62 7.88
C GLY A 25 17.75 -7.42 8.73
N PRO A 26 18.75 -6.58 8.38
CA PRO A 26 19.10 -5.42 9.18
C PRO A 26 17.97 -4.38 9.22
N GLU A 27 17.75 -3.79 10.38
CA GLU A 27 16.70 -2.77 10.59
C GLU A 27 16.91 -1.52 9.72
N PHE A 28 18.14 -1.12 9.49
CA PHE A 28 18.42 0.04 8.65
C PHE A 28 18.14 -0.19 7.15
N SER A 29 18.17 -1.44 6.67
CA SER A 29 17.69 -1.78 5.32
C SER A 29 16.20 -1.50 5.19
N ARG A 30 15.43 -1.82 6.22
CA ARG A 30 14.00 -1.51 6.30
C ARG A 30 13.75 0.00 6.32
N ILE A 31 14.55 0.75 7.09
CA ILE A 31 14.47 2.22 7.14
C ILE A 31 14.80 2.81 5.77
N PHE A 32 15.84 2.32 5.11
CA PHE A 32 16.23 2.77 3.77
C PHE A 32 15.13 2.54 2.74
N ALA A 33 14.54 1.35 2.73
CA ALA A 33 13.39 1.03 1.88
C ALA A 33 12.19 1.95 2.15
N GLU A 34 11.91 2.23 3.43
CA GLU A 34 10.83 3.13 3.84
C GLU A 34 11.06 4.56 3.32
N VAL A 35 12.27 5.07 3.36
CA VAL A 35 12.60 6.41 2.82
C VAL A 35 12.34 6.49 1.31
N ILE A 36 12.73 5.44 0.56
CA ILE A 36 12.46 5.36 -0.88
C ILE A 36 10.95 5.32 -1.15
N LEU A 37 10.22 4.47 -0.45
CA LEU A 37 8.78 4.32 -0.64
C LEU A 37 8.02 5.59 -0.26
N GLN A 38 8.41 6.30 0.79
CA GLN A 38 7.83 7.60 1.14
C GLN A 38 8.03 8.65 0.03
N GLN A 39 9.18 8.63 -0.63
CA GLN A 39 9.44 9.52 -1.76
C GLN A 39 8.51 9.22 -2.94
N ILE A 40 8.28 7.93 -3.21
CA ILE A 40 7.33 7.48 -4.25
C ILE A 40 5.91 7.91 -3.88
N ASP A 41 5.48 7.65 -2.65
CA ASP A 41 4.14 8.03 -2.15
C ASP A 41 3.88 9.52 -2.34
N THR A 42 4.84 10.36 -1.93
CA THR A 42 4.75 11.82 -2.06
C THR A 42 4.71 12.27 -3.53
N SER A 43 5.46 11.60 -4.40
CA SER A 43 5.51 11.94 -5.82
C SER A 43 4.19 11.58 -6.51
N VAL A 44 3.62 10.42 -6.22
CA VAL A 44 2.31 10.00 -6.75
C VAL A 44 1.21 10.94 -6.26
N GLU A 45 1.20 11.30 -4.98
CA GLU A 45 0.22 12.25 -4.42
C GLU A 45 0.30 13.62 -5.11
N ARG A 46 1.51 14.11 -5.36
CA ARG A 46 1.74 15.37 -6.06
C ARG A 46 1.23 15.34 -7.50
N GLU A 47 1.46 14.25 -8.22
CA GLU A 47 0.98 14.10 -9.60
C GLU A 47 -0.56 13.98 -9.65
N LEU A 48 -1.17 13.23 -8.74
CA LEU A 48 -2.62 13.15 -8.63
C LEU A 48 -3.24 14.52 -8.32
N LEU A 49 -2.61 15.30 -7.44
CA LEU A 49 -3.04 16.65 -7.13
C LEU A 49 -2.97 17.58 -8.36
N LYS A 50 -1.93 17.49 -9.19
CA LYS A 50 -1.82 18.25 -10.45
C LYS A 50 -2.92 17.89 -11.44
N LEU A 51 -3.39 16.64 -11.42
CA LEU A 51 -4.52 16.19 -12.23
C LEU A 51 -5.88 16.59 -11.65
N GLY A 52 -5.90 17.23 -10.49
CA GLY A 52 -7.12 17.73 -9.83
C GLY A 52 -7.73 16.75 -8.83
N TYR A 53 -7.08 15.65 -8.51
CA TYR A 53 -7.55 14.69 -7.51
C TYR A 53 -7.01 15.01 -6.12
N ILE A 54 -7.89 15.16 -5.17
CA ILE A 54 -7.57 15.58 -3.80
C ILE A 54 -7.56 14.37 -2.87
N HIS A 55 -6.45 14.18 -2.16
CA HIS A 55 -6.33 13.16 -1.13
C HIS A 55 -7.38 13.35 -0.03
N LYS A 56 -7.99 12.28 0.44
CA LYS A 56 -9.11 12.21 1.40
C LYS A 56 -10.47 12.72 0.88
N VAL A 57 -10.54 13.17 -0.36
CA VAL A 57 -11.80 13.55 -1.02
C VAL A 57 -12.11 12.59 -2.15
N ASP A 58 -11.21 12.49 -3.12
CA ASP A 58 -11.38 11.65 -4.31
C ASP A 58 -10.80 10.24 -4.12
N TYR A 59 -9.74 10.14 -3.32
CA TYR A 59 -9.06 8.89 -2.99
C TYR A 59 -8.41 8.94 -1.62
N GLU A 60 -8.14 7.77 -1.05
CA GLU A 60 -7.27 7.57 0.11
C GLU A 60 -6.27 6.47 -0.19
N CYS A 61 -5.02 6.68 0.19
CA CYS A 61 -3.95 5.71 0.03
C CYS A 61 -3.26 5.48 1.37
N TYR A 62 -3.15 4.23 1.74
CA TYR A 62 -2.42 3.78 2.94
C TYR A 62 -1.41 2.73 2.51
N ARG A 63 -0.25 2.73 3.13
CA ARG A 63 0.79 1.74 2.91
C ARG A 63 1.16 1.07 4.23
N TYR A 64 1.24 -0.23 4.20
CA TYR A 64 1.77 -1.04 5.29
C TYR A 64 2.96 -1.83 4.78
N VAL A 65 4.16 -1.37 5.10
CA VAL A 65 5.45 -1.87 4.58
C VAL A 65 5.46 -1.77 3.05
N ASP A 66 5.24 -2.86 2.33
CA ASP A 66 5.21 -2.98 0.85
C ASP A 66 3.78 -3.07 0.31
N ASP A 67 2.77 -3.25 1.15
CA ASP A 67 1.38 -3.40 0.72
C ASP A 67 0.67 -2.05 0.65
N TYR A 68 0.08 -1.75 -0.49
CA TYR A 68 -0.71 -0.56 -0.73
C TYR A 68 -2.20 -0.84 -0.63
N PHE A 69 -2.90 -0.01 0.11
CA PHE A 69 -4.36 0.00 0.22
C PHE A 69 -4.88 1.30 -0.38
N PHE A 70 -5.42 1.21 -1.57
CA PHE A 70 -5.91 2.35 -2.32
C PHE A 70 -7.44 2.33 -2.39
N PHE A 71 -8.07 3.35 -1.81
CA PHE A 71 -9.51 3.54 -1.81
C PHE A 71 -9.84 4.66 -2.80
N PHE A 72 -10.81 4.44 -3.65
CA PHE A 72 -11.16 5.38 -4.72
C PHE A 72 -12.68 5.43 -4.92
N ASN A 73 -13.14 6.58 -5.41
CA ASN A 73 -14.55 6.78 -5.76
C ASN A 73 -14.79 6.62 -7.28
N ASP A 74 -13.76 6.85 -8.09
CA ASP A 74 -13.82 6.75 -9.55
C ASP A 74 -12.75 5.77 -10.07
N GLU A 75 -13.16 4.88 -10.98
CA GLU A 75 -12.27 3.92 -11.66
C GLU A 75 -11.11 4.61 -12.39
N LYS A 76 -11.31 5.82 -12.92
CA LYS A 76 -10.26 6.59 -13.60
C LYS A 76 -9.11 6.93 -12.66
N VAL A 77 -9.42 7.29 -11.42
CA VAL A 77 -8.41 7.60 -10.39
C VAL A 77 -7.57 6.38 -10.09
N LYS A 78 -8.20 5.20 -10.01
CA LYS A 78 -7.50 3.92 -9.82
C LYS A 78 -6.51 3.65 -10.94
N GLU A 79 -6.95 3.75 -12.20
CA GLU A 79 -6.08 3.48 -13.36
C GLU A 79 -4.88 4.43 -13.40
N ILE A 80 -5.12 5.72 -13.22
CA ILE A 80 -4.08 6.75 -13.18
C ILE A 80 -3.11 6.47 -12.04
N ALA A 81 -3.61 6.17 -10.84
CA ALA A 81 -2.78 5.88 -9.68
C ALA A 81 -1.90 4.64 -9.90
N ILE A 82 -2.45 3.55 -10.45
CA ILE A 82 -1.68 2.34 -10.76
C ILE A 82 -0.56 2.66 -11.76
N HIS A 83 -0.82 3.42 -12.80
CA HIS A 83 0.21 3.82 -13.77
C HIS A 83 1.30 4.67 -13.12
N LEU A 84 0.93 5.67 -12.32
CA LEU A 84 1.90 6.50 -11.61
C LEU A 84 2.77 5.69 -10.65
N PHE A 85 2.16 4.80 -9.86
CA PHE A 85 2.93 3.91 -8.98
C PHE A 85 3.88 3.01 -9.76
N GLN A 86 3.43 2.43 -10.87
CA GLN A 86 4.28 1.60 -11.73
C GLN A 86 5.47 2.38 -12.29
N ASP A 87 5.26 3.61 -12.74
CA ASP A 87 6.33 4.44 -13.33
C ASP A 87 7.35 4.85 -12.28
N TYR A 88 6.92 5.34 -11.13
CA TYR A 88 7.82 5.70 -10.04
C TYR A 88 8.55 4.49 -9.43
N LEU A 89 7.88 3.36 -9.28
CA LEU A 89 8.51 2.13 -8.78
C LEU A 89 9.59 1.62 -9.73
N LYS A 90 9.35 1.68 -11.06
CA LYS A 90 10.35 1.29 -12.07
C LYS A 90 11.63 2.11 -11.98
N GLU A 91 11.55 3.40 -11.62
CA GLU A 91 12.70 4.26 -11.42
C GLU A 91 13.69 3.68 -10.38
N TYR A 92 13.13 3.04 -9.35
CA TYR A 92 13.88 2.34 -8.30
C TYR A 92 14.06 0.83 -8.55
N LYS A 93 13.78 0.36 -9.78
CA LYS A 93 13.82 -1.07 -10.16
C LYS A 93 12.87 -1.95 -9.32
N LEU A 94 11.81 -1.36 -8.81
CA LEU A 94 10.73 -2.05 -8.12
C LEU A 94 9.56 -2.28 -9.08
N ASN A 95 8.77 -3.30 -8.83
CA ASN A 95 7.60 -3.60 -9.65
C ASN A 95 6.36 -3.82 -8.78
N LEU A 96 5.23 -3.26 -9.23
CA LEU A 96 3.95 -3.58 -8.65
C LEU A 96 3.53 -4.99 -9.11
N SER A 97 3.21 -5.87 -8.17
CA SER A 97 2.74 -7.22 -8.50
C SER A 97 1.28 -7.17 -8.96
N GLN A 98 1.06 -7.31 -10.26
CA GLN A 98 -0.29 -7.36 -10.83
C GLN A 98 -1.06 -8.60 -10.38
N GLU A 99 -0.38 -9.73 -10.19
CA GLU A 99 -0.99 -10.98 -9.73
C GLU A 99 -1.55 -10.89 -8.31
N LYS A 100 -0.95 -10.04 -7.47
CA LYS A 100 -1.39 -9.80 -6.08
C LYS A 100 -2.36 -8.62 -5.95
N THR A 101 -2.58 -7.87 -7.02
CA THR A 101 -3.48 -6.72 -7.00
C THR A 101 -4.92 -7.19 -7.02
N VAL A 102 -5.66 -6.93 -5.95
CA VAL A 102 -7.06 -7.32 -5.79
C VAL A 102 -7.93 -6.07 -5.74
N VAL A 103 -8.91 -6.00 -6.62
CA VAL A 103 -9.91 -4.92 -6.63
C VAL A 103 -11.18 -5.44 -5.96
N LEU A 104 -11.63 -4.72 -4.93
CA LEU A 104 -12.82 -5.05 -4.16
C LEU A 104 -13.85 -3.93 -4.27
N ASN A 105 -15.08 -4.27 -4.64
CA ASN A 105 -16.19 -3.33 -4.68
C ASN A 105 -16.93 -3.31 -3.33
N ARG A 106 -17.40 -2.14 -2.93
CA ARG A 106 -18.24 -2.01 -1.73
C ARG A 106 -19.68 -2.50 -2.02
N PRO A 107 -20.34 -3.14 -1.04
CA PRO A 107 -19.80 -3.60 0.23
C PRO A 107 -18.97 -4.88 0.08
N PHE A 108 -17.72 -4.87 0.52
CA PHE A 108 -16.95 -6.11 0.57
C PHE A 108 -17.11 -6.78 1.94
N ILE A 109 -17.40 -8.06 1.91
CA ILE A 109 -17.64 -8.85 3.12
C ILE A 109 -16.57 -9.93 3.20
N THR A 110 -15.66 -9.79 4.15
CA THR A 110 -14.63 -10.80 4.42
C THR A 110 -15.26 -12.04 5.08
N ASN A 111 -14.55 -13.16 5.07
CA ASN A 111 -15.00 -14.37 5.76
C ASN A 111 -15.19 -14.14 7.26
N ILE A 112 -14.35 -13.28 7.87
CA ILE A 112 -14.48 -12.87 9.27
C ILE A 112 -15.77 -12.07 9.48
N THR A 113 -16.08 -11.12 8.60
CA THR A 113 -17.32 -10.33 8.67
C THR A 113 -18.54 -11.22 8.49
N LYS A 114 -18.51 -12.19 7.56
CA LYS A 114 -19.57 -13.19 7.39
C LYS A 114 -19.79 -14.01 8.66
N ALA A 115 -18.70 -14.48 9.28
CA ALA A 115 -18.77 -15.21 10.54
C ALA A 115 -19.36 -14.38 11.68
N LYS A 116 -18.94 -13.11 11.82
CA LYS A 116 -19.49 -12.17 12.81
C LYS A 116 -20.99 -11.94 12.62
N ILE A 117 -21.43 -11.69 11.39
CA ILE A 117 -22.85 -11.50 11.06
C ILE A 117 -23.64 -12.76 11.41
N LYS A 118 -23.12 -13.94 11.06
CA LYS A 118 -23.76 -15.22 11.36
C LYS A 118 -23.91 -15.44 12.87
N ILE A 119 -22.86 -15.14 13.65
CA ILE A 119 -22.90 -15.22 15.12
C ILE A 119 -23.93 -14.24 15.68
N CYS A 120 -23.96 -12.98 15.22
CA CYS A 120 -24.95 -12.00 15.66
C CYS A 120 -26.39 -12.45 15.39
N LEU A 121 -26.65 -13.03 14.21
CA LEU A 121 -27.97 -13.56 13.87
C LEU A 121 -28.40 -14.73 14.76
N LEU A 122 -27.49 -15.64 15.11
CA LEU A 122 -27.72 -16.73 16.03
C LEU A 122 -28.07 -16.21 17.43
N TYR A 123 -27.28 -15.24 17.94
CA TYR A 123 -27.60 -14.62 19.25
C TYR A 123 -28.94 -13.91 19.27
N THR A 124 -29.35 -13.26 18.20
CA THR A 124 -30.64 -12.59 18.09
C THR A 124 -31.81 -13.59 18.06
N SER A 125 -31.62 -14.73 17.38
CA SER A 125 -32.62 -15.82 17.34
C SER A 125 -32.81 -16.50 18.70
N ASP A 126 -31.73 -16.80 19.43
CA ASP A 126 -31.77 -17.37 20.77
C ASP A 126 -32.44 -16.42 21.78
N ALA A 127 -32.17 -15.11 21.69
CA ALA A 127 -32.84 -14.11 22.54
C ALA A 127 -34.34 -13.96 22.24
N ALA A 128 -34.80 -14.27 21.02
CA ALA A 128 -36.21 -14.29 20.66
C ALA A 128 -36.94 -15.56 21.20
N ASP A 129 -36.24 -16.70 21.24
CA ASP A 129 -36.79 -17.97 21.80
C ASP A 129 -36.91 -17.92 23.32
N ASP A 130 -36.03 -17.22 24.04
CA ASP A 130 -36.07 -17.04 25.48
C ASP A 130 -37.24 -16.13 25.95
N LYS A 131 -37.90 -15.41 25.05
CA LYS A 131 -39.07 -14.55 25.33
C LYS A 131 -40.40 -15.18 24.99
N ALA A 132 -40.38 -16.35 24.48
CA ALA A 132 -41.58 -17.19 24.28
C ALA A 132 -41.80 -18.15 25.49
#